data_5ee0b87e941852fb9b536a65b10491e0
#
_entry.id   5ee0b87e941852fb9b536a65b10491e0
#
_cell.length_a   1.000
_cell.length_b   1.000
_cell.length_c   1.000
_cell.angle_alpha   90.00
_cell.angle_beta   90.00
_cell.angle_gamma   90.00
#
_symmetry.space_group_name_H-M   'P 1'
#
loop_
_entity.id
_entity.type
_entity.pdbx_description
1 polymer ?
#
loop_
_entity_poly.entity_id
_entity_poly.type
_entity_poly.pdbx_seq_one_letter_code
_entity_poly.pdbx_strand_id
1 'polypeptide(L)'
;MLNRICKSLLFTAMMTGVAYSFAQQLPAVTYKNPTLPVETRVADLLSRMTLEEKVGQLLCPLGWEMYEIKRNDVFPSDKFKQLIKDRKAGMLWATYRADPWTKKTLSTGLNPALATKAGNALQRYVIENTRLGIPLFLAEEAPHGHMAIGATVFPTGI
;
A
#
# COMPACT_ATOMS: atom_id res chain seq x y z
N MET A 1 45.03 56.80 -7.69
CA MET A 1 43.92 56.20 -8.43
C MET A 1 43.97 54.66 -8.52
N LEU A 2 45.13 54.06 -8.32
CA LEU A 2 45.35 52.60 -8.43
C LEU A 2 44.78 51.76 -7.26
N ASN A 3 44.56 52.37 -6.09
CA ASN A 3 44.22 51.67 -4.85
C ASN A 3 42.69 51.40 -4.68
N ARG A 4 41.84 51.94 -5.54
CA ARG A 4 40.39 51.71 -5.51
C ARG A 4 39.98 50.55 -6.43
N ILE A 5 40.73 50.28 -7.47
CA ILE A 5 40.42 49.21 -8.44
C ILE A 5 40.78 47.86 -7.88
N CYS A 6 41.83 47.75 -7.07
CA CYS A 6 42.27 46.48 -6.47
C CYS A 6 41.32 45.97 -5.37
N LYS A 7 40.62 46.87 -4.66
CA LYS A 7 39.62 46.47 -3.63
C LYS A 7 38.30 46.01 -4.21
N SER A 8 37.90 46.49 -5.39
CA SER A 8 36.69 46.03 -6.06
C SER A 8 36.85 44.66 -6.70
N LEU A 9 38.02 44.30 -7.17
CA LEU A 9 38.28 42.97 -7.75
C LEU A 9 38.36 41.85 -6.68
N LEU A 10 38.80 42.16 -5.44
CA LEU A 10 38.80 41.18 -4.36
C LEU A 10 37.40 40.91 -3.79
N PHE A 11 36.45 41.84 -3.88
CA PHE A 11 35.09 41.68 -3.36
C PHE A 11 34.18 40.89 -4.33
N THR A 12 34.48 40.92 -5.62
CA THR A 12 33.70 40.20 -6.64
C THR A 12 34.11 38.71 -6.72
N ALA A 13 35.34 38.36 -6.31
CA ALA A 13 35.82 37.00 -6.30
C ALA A 13 35.30 36.18 -5.10
N MET A 14 34.69 36.81 -4.08
CA MET A 14 34.23 36.15 -2.87
C MET A 14 32.73 35.81 -2.88
N MET A 15 31.99 36.20 -3.92
CA MET A 15 30.55 35.95 -4.07
C MET A 15 30.21 34.84 -5.07
N THR A 16 31.19 34.25 -5.71
CA THR A 16 31.01 33.01 -6.45
C THR A 16 31.33 31.77 -5.59
N GLY A 17 31.01 31.86 -4.30
CA GLY A 17 30.86 30.71 -3.40
C GLY A 17 29.74 29.87 -3.95
N VAL A 18 30.15 28.93 -4.77
CA VAL A 18 29.34 27.91 -5.42
C VAL A 18 28.53 27.23 -4.35
N ALA A 19 27.24 27.56 -4.29
CA ALA A 19 26.27 26.70 -3.68
C ALA A 19 26.21 25.43 -4.55
N TYR A 20 27.15 24.52 -4.39
CA TYR A 20 26.93 23.11 -4.74
C TYR A 20 25.84 22.61 -3.80
N SER A 21 24.59 22.86 -4.18
CA SER A 21 23.49 22.04 -3.72
C SER A 21 23.88 20.63 -4.12
N PHE A 22 24.44 19.89 -3.17
CA PHE A 22 24.38 18.45 -3.21
C PHE A 22 22.88 18.12 -3.19
N ALA A 23 22.27 18.09 -4.37
CA ALA A 23 21.04 17.35 -4.55
C ALA A 23 21.42 15.91 -4.16
N GLN A 24 21.18 15.59 -2.90
CA GLN A 24 21.38 14.27 -2.35
C GLN A 24 20.42 13.39 -3.15
N GLN A 25 20.96 12.77 -4.18
CA GLN A 25 20.22 11.89 -5.06
C GLN A 25 19.67 10.79 -4.15
N LEU A 26 18.37 10.85 -3.88
CA LEU A 26 17.71 9.85 -3.07
C LEU A 26 18.11 8.48 -3.62
N PRO A 27 18.59 7.57 -2.78
CA PRO A 27 19.06 6.27 -3.25
C PRO A 27 17.95 5.61 -4.09
N ALA A 28 18.34 5.04 -5.22
CA ALA A 28 17.41 4.37 -6.13
C ALA A 28 16.49 3.42 -5.35
N VAL A 29 15.19 3.41 -5.70
CA VAL A 29 14.19 2.57 -5.04
C VAL A 29 14.39 1.13 -5.50
N THR A 30 15.16 0.35 -4.72
CA THR A 30 15.58 -1.00 -5.10
C THR A 30 14.53 -2.07 -4.75
N TYR A 31 13.70 -1.86 -3.73
CA TYR A 31 12.68 -2.85 -3.32
C TYR A 31 11.63 -3.12 -4.42
N LYS A 32 11.42 -2.19 -5.34
CA LYS A 32 10.50 -2.36 -6.49
C LYS A 32 11.14 -3.10 -7.68
N ASN A 33 12.44 -3.30 -7.67
CA ASN A 33 13.13 -4.00 -8.76
C ASN A 33 13.04 -5.53 -8.58
N PRO A 34 12.25 -6.25 -9.40
CA PRO A 34 12.05 -7.69 -9.24
C PRO A 34 13.30 -8.53 -9.59
N THR A 35 14.31 -7.96 -10.26
CA THR A 35 15.53 -8.68 -10.64
C THR A 35 16.55 -8.78 -9.51
N LEU A 36 16.37 -7.98 -8.45
CA LEU A 36 17.27 -8.02 -7.29
C LEU A 36 16.92 -9.15 -6.32
N PRO A 37 17.89 -9.68 -5.58
CA PRO A 37 17.65 -10.66 -4.53
C PRO A 37 16.61 -10.15 -3.51
N VAL A 38 15.77 -11.06 -3.01
CA VAL A 38 14.69 -10.74 -2.05
C VAL A 38 15.25 -10.03 -0.82
N GLU A 39 16.35 -10.51 -0.26
CA GLU A 39 16.98 -9.94 0.94
C GLU A 39 17.40 -8.47 0.74
N THR A 40 17.95 -8.15 -0.44
CA THR A 40 18.30 -6.77 -0.79
C THR A 40 17.07 -5.88 -0.86
N ARG A 41 15.98 -6.38 -1.45
CA ARG A 41 14.72 -5.67 -1.58
C ARG A 41 14.04 -5.45 -0.22
N VAL A 42 14.05 -6.47 0.64
CA VAL A 42 13.51 -6.39 2.01
C VAL A 42 14.28 -5.38 2.83
N ALA A 43 15.61 -5.43 2.81
CA ALA A 43 16.45 -4.48 3.55
C ALA A 43 16.21 -3.04 3.12
N ASP A 44 16.12 -2.78 1.81
CA ASP A 44 15.80 -1.45 1.27
C ASP A 44 14.41 -0.98 1.72
N LEU A 45 13.37 -1.82 1.60
CA LEU A 45 12.02 -1.47 2.02
C LEU A 45 11.95 -1.15 3.50
N LEU A 46 12.49 -2.01 4.36
CA LEU A 46 12.49 -1.84 5.81
C LEU A 46 13.23 -0.58 6.26
N SER A 47 14.31 -0.20 5.57
CA SER A 47 15.05 1.03 5.85
C SER A 47 14.24 2.30 5.56
N ARG A 48 13.26 2.21 4.63
CA ARG A 48 12.39 3.34 4.23
C ARG A 48 11.13 3.46 5.06
N MET A 49 10.72 2.39 5.74
CA MET A 49 9.47 2.35 6.51
C MET A 49 9.60 3.10 7.83
N THR A 50 8.60 3.91 8.15
CA THR A 50 8.43 4.46 9.49
C THR A 50 7.98 3.37 10.47
N LEU A 51 8.03 3.66 11.77
CA LEU A 51 7.53 2.71 12.78
C LEU A 51 6.05 2.43 12.60
N GLU A 52 5.24 3.46 12.31
CA GLU A 52 3.80 3.34 12.08
C GLU A 52 3.51 2.45 10.85
N GLU A 53 4.29 2.59 9.79
CA GLU A 53 4.16 1.73 8.61
C GLU A 53 4.53 0.29 8.91
N LYS A 54 5.58 0.04 9.70
CA LYS A 54 5.96 -1.32 10.13
C LYS A 54 4.87 -1.96 10.99
N VAL A 55 4.35 -1.23 11.97
CA VAL A 55 3.24 -1.70 12.82
C VAL A 55 1.99 -1.92 11.98
N GLY A 56 1.68 -1.02 11.06
CA GLY A 56 0.54 -1.13 10.16
C GLY A 56 0.55 -2.41 9.32
N GLN A 57 1.72 -2.87 8.87
CA GLN A 57 1.84 -4.13 8.11
C GLN A 57 1.43 -5.37 8.92
N LEU A 58 1.41 -5.29 10.26
CA LEU A 58 1.00 -6.37 11.14
C LEU A 58 -0.51 -6.34 11.46
N LEU A 59 -1.24 -5.29 11.06
CA LEU A 59 -2.67 -5.17 11.29
C LEU A 59 -3.45 -5.95 10.23
N CYS A 60 -4.40 -6.76 10.71
CA CYS A 60 -5.26 -7.61 9.89
C CYS A 60 -6.76 -7.41 10.25
N PRO A 61 -7.35 -6.25 9.94
CA PRO A 61 -8.76 -6.00 10.20
C PRO A 61 -9.68 -6.76 9.23
N LEU A 62 -10.98 -6.78 9.55
CA LEU A 62 -12.03 -7.43 8.79
C LEU A 62 -12.20 -6.79 7.40
N GLY A 63 -12.24 -7.60 6.35
CA GLY A 63 -12.18 -7.13 4.97
C GLY A 63 -13.53 -6.95 4.26
N TRP A 64 -14.62 -7.61 4.71
CA TRP A 64 -15.91 -7.62 3.99
C TRP A 64 -16.67 -6.28 3.98
N GLU A 65 -16.21 -5.27 4.72
CA GLU A 65 -16.75 -3.90 4.70
C GLU A 65 -15.82 -2.91 4.00
N MET A 66 -14.72 -3.39 3.42
CA MET A 66 -13.68 -2.52 2.85
C MET A 66 -13.94 -2.16 1.39
N TYR A 67 -15.04 -2.60 0.82
CA TYR A 67 -15.45 -2.34 -0.56
C TYR A 67 -16.93 -1.94 -0.66
N GLU A 68 -17.27 -1.30 -1.76
CA GLU A 68 -18.64 -0.98 -2.17
C GLU A 68 -18.91 -1.53 -3.56
N ILE A 69 -20.07 -2.17 -3.75
CA ILE A 69 -20.53 -2.61 -5.06
C ILE A 69 -21.46 -1.54 -5.63
N LYS A 70 -21.10 -1.02 -6.82
CA LYS A 70 -21.94 -0.06 -7.56
C LYS A 70 -22.20 -0.62 -8.96
N ARG A 71 -23.43 -1.04 -9.21
CA ARG A 71 -23.82 -1.78 -10.43
C ARG A 71 -23.01 -3.08 -10.55
N ASN A 72 -22.22 -3.23 -11.60
CA ASN A 72 -21.34 -4.40 -11.84
C ASN A 72 -19.86 -4.10 -11.59
N ASP A 73 -19.55 -3.13 -10.72
CA ASP A 73 -18.19 -2.76 -10.40
C ASP A 73 -17.96 -2.63 -8.90
N VAL A 74 -16.70 -2.67 -8.47
CA VAL A 74 -16.33 -2.64 -7.06
C VAL A 74 -15.32 -1.53 -6.82
N PHE A 75 -15.53 -0.78 -5.75
CA PHE A 75 -14.71 0.35 -5.36
C PHE A 75 -14.26 0.21 -3.91
N PRO A 76 -13.07 0.73 -3.55
CA PRO A 76 -12.68 0.85 -2.15
C PRO A 76 -13.69 1.72 -1.37
N SER A 77 -14.19 1.22 -0.23
CA SER A 77 -15.08 2.00 0.63
C SER A 77 -14.33 3.15 1.31
N ASP A 78 -15.05 4.16 1.80
CA ASP A 78 -14.42 5.24 2.56
C ASP A 78 -13.82 4.73 3.87
N LYS A 79 -14.42 3.69 4.49
CA LYS A 79 -13.85 2.98 5.63
C LYS A 79 -12.47 2.40 5.31
N PHE A 80 -12.31 1.79 4.14
CA PHE A 80 -11.02 1.27 3.68
C PHE A 80 -9.99 2.39 3.47
N LYS A 81 -10.36 3.45 2.78
CA LYS A 81 -9.48 4.60 2.53
C LYS A 81 -8.98 5.21 3.84
N GLN A 82 -9.88 5.35 4.83
CA GLN A 82 -9.54 5.85 6.15
C GLN A 82 -8.60 4.89 6.91
N LEU A 83 -8.88 3.58 6.86
CA LEU A 83 -8.03 2.55 7.46
C LEU A 83 -6.59 2.64 6.90
N ILE A 84 -6.44 2.70 5.59
CA ILE A 84 -5.12 2.81 4.94
C ILE A 84 -4.42 4.11 5.31
N LYS A 85 -5.15 5.22 5.30
CA LYS A 85 -4.61 6.53 5.68
C LYS A 85 -4.09 6.57 7.11
N ASP A 86 -4.89 6.10 8.07
CA ASP A 86 -4.62 6.29 9.49
C ASP A 86 -3.78 5.16 10.09
N ARG A 87 -4.04 3.92 9.66
CA ARG A 87 -3.47 2.72 10.29
C ARG A 87 -2.40 2.04 9.45
N LYS A 88 -2.24 2.38 8.17
CA LYS A 88 -1.27 1.76 7.25
C LYS A 88 -1.40 0.23 7.19
N ALA A 89 -2.64 -0.29 7.37
CA ALA A 89 -2.88 -1.73 7.43
C ALA A 89 -2.32 -2.46 6.22
N GLY A 90 -1.55 -3.53 6.46
CA GLY A 90 -0.90 -4.33 5.43
C GLY A 90 -1.66 -5.61 5.07
N MET A 91 -2.71 -5.94 5.79
CA MET A 91 -3.48 -7.16 5.62
C MET A 91 -4.97 -6.89 5.79
N LEU A 92 -5.80 -7.67 5.10
CA LEU A 92 -7.24 -7.77 5.36
C LEU A 92 -7.61 -9.23 5.54
N TRP A 93 -8.51 -9.52 6.49
CA TRP A 93 -9.02 -10.87 6.72
C TRP A 93 -10.47 -10.99 6.25
N ALA A 94 -10.79 -12.10 5.59
CA ALA A 94 -12.14 -12.46 5.16
C ALA A 94 -12.81 -11.41 4.22
N THR A 95 -12.05 -10.87 3.28
CA THR A 95 -12.54 -9.87 2.33
C THR A 95 -13.66 -10.41 1.45
N TYR A 96 -13.57 -11.68 1.05
CA TYR A 96 -14.51 -12.33 0.12
C TYR A 96 -15.61 -13.12 0.83
N ARG A 97 -15.57 -13.18 2.15
CA ARG A 97 -16.49 -13.98 2.96
C ARG A 97 -17.93 -13.53 2.80
N ALA A 98 -18.84 -14.51 2.68
CA ALA A 98 -20.28 -14.29 2.57
C ALA A 98 -21.00 -15.38 3.38
N ASP A 99 -21.42 -15.06 4.57
CA ASP A 99 -22.10 -15.93 5.51
C ASP A 99 -23.02 -15.10 6.44
N PRO A 100 -23.80 -15.74 7.33
CA PRO A 100 -24.69 -15.03 8.26
C PRO A 100 -23.95 -14.02 9.15
N TRP A 101 -22.70 -14.26 9.51
CA TRP A 101 -21.93 -13.35 10.34
C TRP A 101 -21.60 -12.04 9.59
N THR A 102 -21.18 -12.14 8.35
CA THR A 102 -20.88 -10.97 7.51
C THR A 102 -22.13 -10.25 7.01
N LYS A 103 -23.30 -10.89 7.11
CA LYS A 103 -24.60 -10.45 6.53
C LYS A 103 -24.53 -10.25 5.01
N LYS A 104 -23.52 -10.83 4.35
CA LYS A 104 -23.44 -10.86 2.89
C LYS A 104 -24.27 -12.00 2.33
N THR A 105 -25.04 -11.71 1.30
CA THR A 105 -25.91 -12.66 0.61
C THR A 105 -25.53 -12.79 -0.86
N LEU A 106 -26.20 -13.66 -1.61
CA LEU A 106 -25.99 -13.76 -3.07
C LEU A 106 -26.21 -12.44 -3.81
N SER A 107 -27.05 -11.56 -3.27
CA SER A 107 -27.33 -10.25 -3.87
C SER A 107 -26.43 -9.11 -3.38
N THR A 108 -25.82 -9.23 -2.19
CA THR A 108 -25.05 -8.16 -1.55
C THR A 108 -23.56 -8.50 -1.39
N GLY A 109 -23.20 -9.74 -1.61
CA GLY A 109 -21.81 -10.22 -1.53
C GLY A 109 -21.12 -10.25 -2.90
N LEU A 110 -19.88 -10.68 -2.87
CA LEU A 110 -19.03 -10.78 -4.06
C LEU A 110 -19.19 -12.15 -4.73
N ASN A 111 -19.79 -12.21 -5.91
CA ASN A 111 -19.64 -13.38 -6.77
C ASN A 111 -18.19 -13.45 -7.32
N PRO A 112 -17.74 -14.54 -7.96
CA PRO A 112 -16.34 -14.69 -8.41
C PRO A 112 -15.83 -13.52 -9.28
N ALA A 113 -16.67 -12.98 -10.17
CA ALA A 113 -16.29 -11.85 -11.01
C ALA A 113 -16.13 -10.55 -10.21
N LEU A 114 -17.03 -10.28 -9.27
CA LEU A 114 -16.92 -9.13 -8.38
C LEU A 114 -15.79 -9.30 -7.35
N ALA A 115 -15.49 -10.52 -6.90
CA ALA A 115 -14.38 -10.80 -6.00
C ALA A 115 -13.04 -10.42 -6.65
N THR A 116 -12.84 -10.79 -7.91
CA THR A 116 -11.65 -10.37 -8.68
C THR A 116 -11.55 -8.86 -8.78
N LYS A 117 -12.65 -8.17 -9.08
CA LYS A 117 -12.68 -6.70 -9.14
C LYS A 117 -12.39 -6.07 -7.78
N ALA A 118 -12.93 -6.62 -6.69
CA ALA A 118 -12.68 -6.14 -5.32
C ALA A 118 -11.20 -6.23 -4.97
N GLY A 119 -10.59 -7.41 -5.14
CA GLY A 119 -9.16 -7.60 -4.88
C GLY A 119 -8.31 -6.61 -5.68
N ASN A 120 -8.56 -6.49 -6.97
CA ASN A 120 -7.83 -5.56 -7.83
C ASN A 120 -8.02 -4.09 -7.44
N ALA A 121 -9.24 -3.68 -7.05
CA ALA A 121 -9.54 -2.31 -6.66
C ALA A 121 -8.84 -1.94 -5.35
N LEU A 122 -8.88 -2.82 -4.34
CA LEU A 122 -8.21 -2.59 -3.05
C LEU A 122 -6.69 -2.57 -3.21
N GLN A 123 -6.11 -3.51 -3.95
CA GLN A 123 -4.67 -3.56 -4.23
C GLN A 123 -4.21 -2.30 -4.98
N ARG A 124 -4.91 -1.93 -6.05
CA ARG A 124 -4.57 -0.74 -6.83
C ARG A 124 -4.60 0.51 -5.95
N TYR A 125 -5.64 0.66 -5.13
CA TYR A 125 -5.75 1.80 -4.24
C TYR A 125 -4.52 1.95 -3.32
N VAL A 126 -4.09 0.86 -2.68
CA VAL A 126 -2.93 0.89 -1.77
C VAL A 126 -1.63 1.18 -2.52
N ILE A 127 -1.44 0.55 -3.67
CA ILE A 127 -0.23 0.75 -4.49
C ILE A 127 -0.11 2.20 -4.96
N GLU A 128 -1.22 2.80 -5.39
CA GLU A 128 -1.24 4.14 -6.00
C GLU A 128 -1.37 5.27 -4.97
N ASN A 129 -1.96 5.02 -3.78
CA ASN A 129 -2.31 6.05 -2.81
C ASN A 129 -1.53 5.97 -1.49
N THR A 130 -0.50 5.14 -1.41
CA THR A 130 0.40 5.09 -0.25
C THR A 130 1.83 5.42 -0.64
N ARG A 131 2.60 5.93 0.31
CA ARG A 131 3.97 6.38 0.08
C ARG A 131 4.91 5.29 -0.45
N LEU A 132 4.76 4.08 0.03
CA LEU A 132 5.62 2.95 -0.35
C LEU A 132 4.98 2.05 -1.40
N GLY A 133 3.65 2.09 -1.57
CA GLY A 133 2.93 1.26 -2.52
C GLY A 133 3.07 -0.23 -2.23
N ILE A 134 3.05 -0.62 -0.94
CA ILE A 134 3.16 -2.02 -0.52
C ILE A 134 1.81 -2.69 -0.74
N PRO A 135 1.71 -3.77 -1.54
CA PRO A 135 0.46 -4.50 -1.72
C PRO A 135 -0.06 -5.11 -0.42
N LEU A 136 -1.39 -5.29 -0.33
CA LEU A 136 -2.02 -5.96 0.81
C LEU A 136 -1.85 -7.48 0.75
N PHE A 137 -1.79 -8.10 1.92
CA PHE A 137 -2.16 -9.51 2.05
C PHE A 137 -3.67 -9.62 2.21
N LEU A 138 -4.32 -10.43 1.36
CA LEU A 138 -5.72 -10.80 1.49
C LEU A 138 -5.77 -12.20 2.10
N ALA A 139 -6.02 -12.24 3.41
CA ALA A 139 -6.06 -13.47 4.17
C ALA A 139 -7.51 -14.00 4.25
N GLU A 140 -7.70 -15.27 3.99
CA GLU A 140 -8.99 -15.94 4.01
C GLU A 140 -8.92 -17.22 4.84
N GLU A 141 -10.05 -17.66 5.36
CA GLU A 141 -10.20 -18.94 6.06
C GLU A 141 -10.96 -19.93 5.19
N ALA A 142 -10.48 -21.17 5.14
CA ALA A 142 -11.12 -22.23 4.39
C ALA A 142 -11.02 -23.59 5.13
N PRO A 143 -11.43 -23.70 6.41
CA PRO A 143 -11.24 -24.92 7.20
C PRO A 143 -12.04 -26.10 6.65
N HIS A 144 -13.15 -25.86 5.95
CA HIS A 144 -13.98 -26.86 5.28
C HIS A 144 -14.48 -26.35 3.92
N GLY A 145 -13.66 -25.56 3.23
CA GLY A 145 -13.97 -24.82 2.02
C GLY A 145 -14.12 -23.32 2.31
N HIS A 146 -13.87 -22.51 1.29
CA HIS A 146 -13.93 -21.05 1.43
C HIS A 146 -15.37 -20.58 1.53
N MET A 147 -15.73 -19.85 2.58
CA MET A 147 -17.08 -19.33 2.80
C MET A 147 -17.36 -18.10 1.94
N ALA A 148 -17.17 -18.23 0.63
CA ALA A 148 -17.40 -17.20 -0.36
C ALA A 148 -18.42 -17.67 -1.41
N ILE A 149 -19.10 -16.72 -2.05
CA ILE A 149 -20.10 -17.02 -3.10
C ILE A 149 -19.43 -17.71 -4.28
N GLY A 150 -19.94 -18.87 -4.67
CA GLY A 150 -19.43 -19.69 -5.76
C GLY A 150 -18.32 -20.65 -5.38
N ALA A 151 -17.87 -20.65 -4.13
CA ALA A 151 -16.95 -21.66 -3.61
C ALA A 151 -17.71 -22.89 -3.08
N THR A 152 -17.06 -24.05 -3.14
CA THR A 152 -17.60 -25.28 -2.54
C THR A 152 -17.29 -25.31 -1.04
N VAL A 153 -18.30 -25.52 -0.23
CA VAL A 153 -18.17 -25.69 1.22
C VAL A 153 -18.49 -27.14 1.55
N PHE A 154 -17.65 -27.78 2.34
CA PHE A 154 -17.80 -29.15 2.82
C PHE A 154 -18.36 -29.17 4.26
N PRO A 155 -18.93 -30.29 4.73
CA PRO A 155 -19.27 -30.45 6.14
C PRO A 155 -18.01 -30.23 7.01
N THR A 156 -18.20 -29.58 8.15
CA THR A 156 -17.13 -29.43 9.14
C THR A 156 -16.73 -30.83 9.65
N GLY A 157 -15.44 -31.12 9.68
CA GLY A 157 -14.94 -32.32 10.32
C GLY A 157 -15.28 -32.31 11.82
N ILE A 158 -15.73 -33.44 12.32
CA ILE A 158 -16.05 -33.66 13.75
C ILE A 158 -14.81 -34.22 14.44
#